data_cb34e920572868a6326c826d29e93103
#
_entry.id   cb34e920572868a6326c826d29e93103
#
_cell.length_a   1.000
_cell.length_b   1.000
_cell.length_c   1.000
_cell.angle_alpha   90.00
_cell.angle_beta   90.00
_cell.angle_gamma   90.00
#
_symmetry.space_group_name_H-M   'P 1'
#
loop_
_entity.id
_entity.type
_entity.pdbx_description
1 polymer ?
#
loop_
_entity_poly.entity_id
_entity_poly.type
_entity_poly.pdbx_seq_one_letter_code
_entity_poly.pdbx_strand_id
1 'polypeptide(L)'
;MADTKRRIKNEEIKKETTEPEAVSQSTAMQERMESVSRKILITARNELYMKMRFLDVALSCMPFIPDTGADGMGTDGLYLYYDPQYLGGLFREDRVMVNRIYLHLVLHGIFRHMLRRKGREERIYHLACDIVAESIIDGLQYRCVMKARSLPRREMYRMLKKKYLKVLTDMQTI
;
A
#
# COMPACT_ATOMS: atom_id res chain seq x y z
N MET A 1 1.62 40.90 -47.47
CA MET A 1 2.59 40.75 -46.34
C MET A 1 2.01 41.12 -44.95
N ALA A 2 0.94 41.85 -44.85
CA ALA A 2 0.31 42.21 -43.56
C ALA A 2 -0.55 41.10 -42.94
N ASP A 3 -1.16 40.23 -43.76
CA ASP A 3 -2.08 39.17 -43.32
C ASP A 3 -1.36 37.97 -42.70
N THR A 4 -0.15 37.66 -43.19
CA THR A 4 0.64 36.52 -42.64
C THR A 4 1.17 36.84 -41.24
N LYS A 5 1.56 38.09 -40.96
CA LYS A 5 2.01 38.49 -39.61
C LYS A 5 0.89 38.51 -38.57
N ARG A 6 -0.35 38.78 -39.00
CA ARG A 6 -1.53 38.76 -38.10
C ARG A 6 -1.94 37.34 -37.72
N ARG A 7 -1.74 36.38 -38.62
CA ARG A 7 -2.07 34.98 -38.40
C ARG A 7 -1.08 34.33 -37.43
N ILE A 8 0.22 34.59 -37.58
CA ILE A 8 1.29 34.09 -36.68
C ILE A 8 1.14 34.63 -35.26
N LYS A 9 0.80 35.93 -35.12
CA LYS A 9 0.60 36.55 -33.80
C LYS A 9 -0.64 36.03 -33.07
N ASN A 10 -1.69 35.63 -33.80
CA ASN A 10 -2.89 35.00 -33.21
C ASN A 10 -2.68 33.52 -32.84
N GLU A 11 -1.76 32.82 -33.49
CA GLU A 11 -1.39 31.44 -33.13
C GLU A 11 -0.46 31.41 -31.90
N GLU A 12 0.45 32.39 -31.77
CA GLU A 12 1.29 32.52 -30.58
C GLU A 12 0.48 32.91 -29.34
N ILE A 13 -0.50 33.85 -29.47
CA ILE A 13 -1.40 34.25 -28.37
C ILE A 13 -2.30 33.08 -27.93
N LYS A 14 -2.72 32.19 -28.86
CA LYS A 14 -3.50 31.00 -28.51
C LYS A 14 -2.68 29.92 -27.80
N LYS A 15 -1.37 29.80 -28.06
CA LYS A 15 -0.47 28.87 -27.36
C LYS A 15 -0.16 29.34 -25.94
N GLU A 16 0.04 30.65 -25.75
CA GLU A 16 0.40 31.22 -24.44
C GLU A 16 -0.74 31.21 -23.42
N THR A 17 -2.01 31.21 -23.91
CA THR A 17 -3.20 31.22 -23.04
C THR A 17 -3.68 29.82 -22.62
N THR A 18 -3.15 28.76 -23.25
CA THR A 18 -3.62 27.37 -22.97
C THR A 18 -2.77 26.64 -21.92
N GLU A 19 -1.53 27.04 -21.70
CA GLU A 19 -0.63 26.40 -20.72
C GLU A 19 -1.01 26.66 -19.25
N PRO A 20 -1.35 27.86 -18.79
CA PRO A 20 -1.67 28.08 -17.36
C PRO A 20 -2.99 27.45 -16.91
N GLU A 21 -3.98 27.32 -17.79
CA GLU A 21 -5.24 26.66 -17.46
C GLU A 21 -5.10 25.13 -17.36
N ALA A 22 -4.31 24.51 -18.22
CA ALA A 22 -4.05 23.08 -18.20
C ALA A 22 -3.26 22.68 -16.95
N VAL A 23 -2.27 23.46 -16.55
CA VAL A 23 -1.49 23.26 -15.30
C VAL A 23 -2.38 23.43 -14.08
N SER A 24 -3.25 24.44 -14.04
CA SER A 24 -4.20 24.67 -12.95
C SER A 24 -5.21 23.53 -12.79
N GLN A 25 -5.74 23.01 -13.91
CA GLN A 25 -6.68 21.88 -13.90
C GLN A 25 -6.00 20.58 -13.47
N SER A 26 -4.76 20.34 -13.90
CA SER A 26 -3.96 19.19 -13.48
C SER A 26 -3.71 19.21 -11.96
N THR A 27 -3.32 20.34 -11.40
CA THR A 27 -3.08 20.51 -9.96
C THR A 27 -4.36 20.29 -9.15
N ALA A 28 -5.48 20.87 -9.56
CA ALA A 28 -6.77 20.70 -8.89
C ALA A 28 -7.26 19.23 -8.94
N MET A 29 -6.99 18.52 -10.04
CA MET A 29 -7.33 17.09 -10.16
C MET A 29 -6.47 16.23 -9.22
N GLN A 30 -5.19 16.54 -9.11
CA GLN A 30 -4.26 15.84 -8.21
C GLN A 30 -4.66 16.05 -6.75
N GLU A 31 -4.96 17.27 -6.32
CA GLU A 31 -5.42 17.57 -4.97
C GLU A 31 -6.72 16.82 -4.61
N ARG A 32 -7.66 16.75 -5.57
CA ARG A 32 -8.88 15.95 -5.40
C ARG A 32 -8.59 14.47 -5.22
N MET A 33 -7.69 13.92 -6.04
CA MET A 33 -7.29 12.52 -5.95
C MET A 33 -6.63 12.21 -4.61
N GLU A 34 -5.74 13.05 -4.13
CA GLU A 34 -5.11 12.93 -2.81
C GLU A 34 -6.14 13.02 -1.67
N SER A 35 -7.08 13.96 -1.76
CA SER A 35 -8.15 14.08 -0.77
C SER A 35 -9.02 12.82 -0.70
N VAL A 36 -9.41 12.27 -1.85
CA VAL A 36 -10.21 11.03 -1.92
C VAL A 36 -9.42 9.85 -1.39
N SER A 37 -8.17 9.70 -1.81
CA SER A 37 -7.29 8.60 -1.39
C SER A 37 -7.04 8.62 0.12
N ARG A 38 -6.84 9.80 0.70
CA ARG A 38 -6.74 9.96 2.15
C ARG A 38 -8.02 9.52 2.87
N LYS A 39 -9.20 9.82 2.33
CA LYS A 39 -10.48 9.34 2.88
C LYS A 39 -10.62 7.82 2.80
N ILE A 40 -10.14 7.20 1.74
CA ILE A 40 -10.09 5.74 1.59
C ILE A 40 -9.25 5.12 2.73
N LEU A 41 -8.05 5.63 2.98
CA LEU A 41 -7.19 5.13 4.06
C LEU A 41 -7.80 5.33 5.46
N ILE A 42 -8.43 6.48 5.69
CA ILE A 42 -9.16 6.75 6.95
C ILE A 42 -10.30 5.74 7.11
N THR A 43 -11.04 5.44 6.05
CA THR A 43 -12.13 4.47 6.06
C THR A 43 -11.60 3.06 6.35
N ALA A 44 -10.52 2.64 5.69
CA ALA A 44 -9.86 1.36 5.94
C ALA A 44 -9.39 1.25 7.39
N ARG A 45 -8.74 2.28 7.93
CA ARG A 45 -8.33 2.34 9.34
C ARG A 45 -9.50 2.18 10.29
N ASN A 46 -10.59 2.89 10.05
CA ASN A 46 -11.78 2.84 10.90
C ASN A 46 -12.44 1.45 10.87
N GLU A 47 -12.49 0.79 9.72
CA GLU A 47 -12.99 -0.59 9.62
C GLU A 47 -12.12 -1.58 10.40
N LEU A 48 -10.81 -1.46 10.29
CA LEU A 48 -9.87 -2.28 11.05
C LEU A 48 -9.99 -2.01 12.54
N TYR A 49 -10.05 -0.74 12.95
CA TYR A 49 -10.24 -0.34 14.36
C TYR A 49 -11.53 -0.94 14.96
N MET A 50 -12.65 -0.87 14.24
CA MET A 50 -13.92 -1.42 14.74
C MET A 50 -13.87 -2.93 15.00
N LYS A 51 -13.00 -3.68 14.33
CA LYS A 51 -12.84 -5.12 14.48
C LYS A 51 -11.66 -5.52 15.36
N MET A 52 -10.62 -4.68 15.41
CA MET A 52 -9.35 -4.97 16.07
C MET A 52 -8.92 -3.83 16.99
N ARG A 53 -9.73 -3.51 17.99
CA ARG A 53 -9.47 -2.41 18.94
C ARG A 53 -8.13 -2.52 19.65
N PHE A 54 -7.60 -3.72 19.83
CA PHE A 54 -6.27 -3.96 20.41
C PHE A 54 -5.12 -3.43 19.54
N LEU A 55 -5.38 -3.10 18.28
CA LEU A 55 -4.42 -2.47 17.36
C LEU A 55 -4.59 -0.94 17.25
N ASP A 56 -5.42 -0.30 18.05
CA ASP A 56 -5.76 1.12 17.95
C ASP A 56 -4.54 2.02 17.82
N VAL A 57 -3.61 1.89 18.76
CA VAL A 57 -2.36 2.68 18.74
C VAL A 57 -1.58 2.43 17.44
N ALA A 58 -1.39 1.17 17.05
CA ALA A 58 -0.63 0.83 15.87
C ALA A 58 -1.28 1.33 14.57
N LEU A 59 -2.61 1.20 14.46
CA LEU A 59 -3.38 1.71 13.32
C LEU A 59 -3.33 3.24 13.21
N SER A 60 -3.14 3.94 14.33
CA SER A 60 -3.13 5.40 14.39
C SER A 60 -1.73 6.02 14.27
N CYS A 61 -0.67 5.24 14.50
CA CYS A 61 0.71 5.74 14.57
C CYS A 61 1.32 6.15 13.23
N MET A 62 0.82 5.65 12.10
CA MET A 62 1.42 5.90 10.79
C MET A 62 0.71 7.04 10.06
N PRO A 63 1.35 8.22 9.90
CA PRO A 63 0.85 9.27 9.01
C PRO A 63 0.87 8.80 7.56
N PHE A 64 -0.09 9.30 6.77
CA PHE A 64 -0.23 8.98 5.35
C PHE A 64 0.50 10.00 4.50
N ILE A 65 1.42 9.56 3.66
CA ILE A 65 2.20 10.39 2.73
C ILE A 65 1.85 9.98 1.30
N PRO A 66 1.22 10.87 0.51
CA PRO A 66 1.03 10.61 -0.91
C PRO A 66 2.38 10.61 -1.62
N ASP A 67 2.62 9.62 -2.47
CA ASP A 67 3.83 9.48 -3.28
C ASP A 67 3.44 8.94 -4.66
N THR A 68 3.39 9.82 -5.64
CA THR A 68 3.05 9.49 -7.03
C THR A 68 4.15 8.71 -7.75
N GLY A 69 5.35 8.63 -7.17
CA GLY A 69 6.44 7.81 -7.67
C GLY A 69 6.46 6.39 -7.08
N ALA A 70 5.61 6.12 -6.07
CA ALA A 70 5.51 4.79 -5.48
C ALA A 70 4.73 3.85 -6.40
N ASP A 71 5.22 2.61 -6.52
CA ASP A 71 4.48 1.53 -7.23
C ASP A 71 3.53 0.83 -6.25
N GLY A 72 2.50 1.58 -5.80
CA GLY A 72 1.47 1.05 -4.91
C GLY A 72 1.44 1.65 -3.51
N MET A 73 1.53 0.80 -2.49
CA MET A 73 1.55 1.19 -1.08
C MET A 73 2.77 0.58 -0.38
N GLY A 74 3.40 1.35 0.51
CA GLY A 74 4.59 0.92 1.23
C GLY A 74 4.74 1.59 2.60
N THR A 75 5.75 1.15 3.37
CA THR A 75 6.09 1.75 4.66
C THR A 75 7.59 1.64 4.94
N ASP A 76 8.12 2.64 5.62
CA ASP A 76 9.46 2.62 6.24
C ASP A 76 9.40 2.25 7.74
N GLY A 77 8.19 1.95 8.24
CA GLY A 77 7.92 1.67 9.65
C GLY A 77 7.47 2.89 10.45
N LEU A 78 7.56 4.11 9.89
CA LEU A 78 7.12 5.37 10.49
C LEU A 78 5.95 5.99 9.72
N TYR A 79 6.01 5.95 8.40
CA TYR A 79 5.02 6.52 7.49
C TYR A 79 4.41 5.43 6.60
N LEU A 80 3.19 5.69 6.14
CA LEU A 80 2.55 4.91 5.10
C LEU A 80 2.56 5.75 3.81
N TYR A 81 3.33 5.29 2.82
CA TYR A 81 3.43 5.89 1.49
C TYR A 81 2.42 5.23 0.57
N TYR A 82 1.81 5.99 -0.32
CA TYR A 82 0.84 5.45 -1.27
C TYR A 82 0.74 6.29 -2.55
N ASP A 83 0.56 5.64 -3.67
CA ASP A 83 0.14 6.28 -4.91
C ASP A 83 -1.39 6.50 -4.88
N PRO A 84 -1.87 7.75 -4.99
CA PRO A 84 -3.29 8.07 -5.00
C PRO A 84 -4.09 7.39 -6.11
N GLN A 85 -3.51 7.23 -7.31
CA GLN A 85 -4.18 6.60 -8.46
C GLN A 85 -4.33 5.10 -8.25
N TYR A 86 -3.24 4.43 -7.85
CA TYR A 86 -3.24 3.02 -7.49
C TYR A 86 -4.28 2.72 -6.41
N LEU A 87 -4.26 3.48 -5.33
CA LEU A 87 -5.17 3.28 -4.20
C LEU A 87 -6.64 3.48 -4.59
N GLY A 88 -6.94 4.50 -5.39
CA GLY A 88 -8.28 4.75 -5.91
C GLY A 88 -8.80 3.64 -6.83
N GLY A 89 -7.92 3.08 -7.67
CA GLY A 89 -8.20 1.91 -8.52
C GLY A 89 -8.48 0.68 -7.68
N LEU A 90 -7.57 0.35 -6.78
CA LEU A 90 -7.67 -0.81 -5.88
C LEU A 90 -8.95 -0.77 -5.01
N PHE A 91 -9.31 0.39 -4.47
CA PHE A 91 -10.52 0.53 -3.65
C PHE A 91 -11.80 0.25 -4.42
N ARG A 92 -11.87 0.65 -5.70
CA ARG A 92 -13.01 0.36 -6.58
C ARG A 92 -13.14 -1.12 -6.91
N GLU A 93 -12.01 -1.80 -7.07
CA GLU A 93 -11.98 -3.21 -7.42
C GLU A 93 -12.16 -4.11 -6.19
N ASP A 94 -11.47 -3.78 -5.11
CA ASP A 94 -11.40 -4.65 -3.93
C ASP A 94 -11.09 -3.86 -2.65
N ARG A 95 -12.13 -3.38 -2.00
CA ARG A 95 -12.03 -2.68 -0.71
C ARG A 95 -11.38 -3.54 0.39
N VAL A 96 -11.62 -4.84 0.39
CA VAL A 96 -11.03 -5.77 1.37
C VAL A 96 -9.51 -5.85 1.19
N MET A 97 -9.04 -5.74 -0.06
CA MET A 97 -7.60 -5.72 -0.34
C MET A 97 -6.93 -4.46 0.21
N VAL A 98 -7.58 -3.30 0.13
CA VAL A 98 -7.07 -2.06 0.76
C VAL A 98 -6.89 -2.25 2.26
N ASN A 99 -7.90 -2.76 2.95
CA ASN A 99 -7.82 -3.05 4.39
C ASN A 99 -6.69 -4.04 4.70
N ARG A 100 -6.55 -5.07 3.86
CA ARG A 100 -5.53 -6.11 4.02
C ARG A 100 -4.12 -5.55 3.87
N ILE A 101 -3.87 -4.76 2.82
CA ILE A 101 -2.57 -4.11 2.60
C ILE A 101 -2.27 -3.13 3.74
N TYR A 102 -3.25 -2.32 4.15
CA TYR A 102 -3.06 -1.40 5.27
C TYR A 102 -2.64 -2.15 6.55
N LEU A 103 -3.33 -3.22 6.92
CA LEU A 103 -2.98 -4.04 8.09
C LEU A 103 -1.62 -4.71 7.94
N HIS A 104 -1.27 -5.18 6.74
CA HIS A 104 0.04 -5.77 6.43
C HIS A 104 1.17 -4.78 6.72
N LEU A 105 1.05 -3.53 6.24
CA LEU A 105 2.05 -2.48 6.49
C LEU A 105 2.15 -2.12 7.99
N VAL A 106 1.02 -2.07 8.69
CA VAL A 106 1.00 -1.86 10.15
C VAL A 106 1.72 -2.99 10.89
N LEU A 107 1.55 -4.24 10.48
CA LEU A 107 2.28 -5.38 11.07
C LEU A 107 3.79 -5.26 10.85
N HIS A 108 4.25 -4.78 9.69
CA HIS A 108 5.68 -4.50 9.47
C HIS A 108 6.22 -3.47 10.47
N GLY A 109 5.46 -2.44 10.79
CA GLY A 109 5.80 -1.46 11.83
C GLY A 109 5.86 -2.09 13.23
N ILE A 110 4.81 -2.83 13.62
CA ILE A 110 4.73 -3.53 14.93
C ILE A 110 5.93 -4.45 15.15
N PHE A 111 6.28 -5.26 14.15
CA PHE A 111 7.40 -6.20 14.25
C PHE A 111 8.76 -5.56 14.00
N ARG A 112 8.79 -4.28 13.65
CA ARG A 112 10.02 -3.53 13.32
C ARG A 112 10.85 -4.24 12.25
N HIS A 113 10.21 -4.76 11.23
CA HIS A 113 10.87 -5.53 10.18
C HIS A 113 11.98 -4.72 9.50
N MET A 114 11.76 -3.41 9.26
CA MET A 114 12.75 -2.53 8.63
C MET A 114 14.06 -2.40 9.44
N LEU A 115 14.00 -2.54 10.78
CA LEU A 115 15.14 -2.36 11.68
C LEU A 115 15.89 -3.66 12.02
N ARG A 116 15.31 -4.81 11.71
CA ARG A 116 15.82 -6.12 12.22
C ARG A 116 16.56 -6.95 11.19
N ARG A 117 16.90 -6.42 10.03
CA ARG A 117 17.58 -7.17 8.96
C ARG A 117 18.94 -7.76 9.39
N LYS A 118 19.77 -7.01 10.13
CA LYS A 118 21.03 -7.45 10.74
C LYS A 118 21.92 -8.31 9.83
N GLY A 119 22.22 -7.81 8.62
CA GLY A 119 23.12 -8.49 7.67
C GLY A 119 22.52 -9.70 6.93
N ARG A 120 21.24 -10.02 7.13
CA ARG A 120 20.56 -11.06 6.32
C ARG A 120 20.39 -10.59 4.88
N GLU A 121 20.34 -11.54 3.94
CA GLU A 121 20.06 -11.25 2.53
C GLU A 121 18.67 -10.60 2.41
N GLU A 122 18.63 -9.45 1.72
CA GLU A 122 17.50 -8.52 1.74
C GLU A 122 16.22 -9.14 1.22
N ARG A 123 16.28 -9.74 0.03
CA ARG A 123 15.10 -10.33 -0.62
C ARG A 123 14.48 -11.46 0.19
N ILE A 124 15.31 -12.34 0.74
CA ILE A 124 14.84 -13.46 1.57
C ILE A 124 14.26 -12.95 2.89
N TYR A 125 14.90 -11.93 3.48
CA TYR A 125 14.39 -11.34 4.72
C TYR A 125 13.02 -10.68 4.52
N HIS A 126 12.85 -9.86 3.46
CA HIS A 126 11.57 -9.23 3.15
C HIS A 126 10.48 -10.26 2.86
N LEU A 127 10.77 -11.27 2.02
CA LEU A 127 9.82 -12.36 1.76
C LEU A 127 9.40 -13.09 3.04
N ALA A 128 10.33 -13.36 3.96
CA ALA A 128 10.00 -13.99 5.24
C ALA A 128 9.10 -13.11 6.11
N CYS A 129 9.36 -11.79 6.14
CA CYS A 129 8.53 -10.83 6.85
C CYS A 129 7.12 -10.75 6.28
N ASP A 130 7.00 -10.74 4.94
CA ASP A 130 5.70 -10.74 4.23
C ASP A 130 4.91 -12.01 4.52
N ILE A 131 5.57 -13.17 4.50
CA ILE A 131 4.94 -14.45 4.84
C ILE A 131 4.38 -14.43 6.27
N VAL A 132 5.14 -13.89 7.22
CA VAL A 132 4.71 -13.78 8.62
C VAL A 132 3.51 -12.85 8.75
N ALA A 133 3.57 -11.64 8.17
CA ALA A 133 2.48 -10.68 8.21
C ALA A 133 1.20 -11.26 7.58
N GLU A 134 1.30 -11.84 6.39
CA GLU A 134 0.18 -12.47 5.68
C GLU A 134 -0.40 -13.68 6.44
N SER A 135 0.46 -14.48 7.09
CA SER A 135 0.01 -15.62 7.92
C SER A 135 -0.81 -15.17 9.13
N ILE A 136 -0.40 -14.07 9.77
CA ILE A 136 -1.13 -13.49 10.89
C ILE A 136 -2.50 -12.98 10.41
N ILE A 137 -2.54 -12.22 9.31
CA ILE A 137 -3.79 -11.69 8.74
C ILE A 137 -4.75 -12.83 8.38
N ASP A 138 -4.23 -13.90 7.77
CA ASP A 138 -5.03 -15.08 7.44
C ASP A 138 -5.57 -15.81 8.70
N GLY A 139 -4.84 -15.71 9.82
CA GLY A 139 -5.25 -16.29 11.11
C GLY A 139 -6.33 -15.49 11.84
N LEU A 140 -6.43 -14.18 11.58
CA LEU A 140 -7.40 -13.30 12.24
C LEU A 140 -8.86 -13.59 11.87
N GLN A 141 -9.14 -14.13 10.70
CA GLN A 141 -10.47 -14.52 10.20
C GLN A 141 -11.54 -13.41 10.20
N TYR A 142 -11.14 -12.14 10.23
CA TYR A 142 -12.05 -11.01 10.11
C TYR A 142 -12.47 -10.78 8.66
N ARG A 143 -13.77 -10.64 8.41
CA ARG A 143 -14.31 -10.44 7.05
C ARG A 143 -13.73 -9.22 6.33
N CYS A 144 -13.37 -8.17 7.07
CA CYS A 144 -12.81 -6.95 6.50
C CYS A 144 -11.40 -7.10 5.92
N VAL A 145 -10.71 -8.22 6.18
CA VAL A 145 -9.38 -8.56 5.63
C VAL A 145 -9.31 -9.95 5.03
N MET A 146 -10.40 -10.73 5.09
CA MET A 146 -10.41 -12.12 4.65
C MET A 146 -10.45 -12.21 3.13
N LYS A 147 -9.46 -12.90 2.57
CA LYS A 147 -9.35 -13.23 1.13
C LYS A 147 -9.10 -14.71 0.97
N ALA A 148 -9.63 -15.29 -0.10
CA ALA A 148 -9.28 -16.66 -0.47
C ALA A 148 -7.78 -16.78 -0.71
N ARG A 149 -7.16 -17.78 -0.10
CA ARG A 149 -5.72 -18.05 -0.28
C ARG A 149 -5.49 -18.56 -1.70
N SER A 150 -4.57 -17.94 -2.43
CA SER A 150 -4.14 -18.43 -3.75
C SER A 150 -3.48 -19.81 -3.62
N LEU A 151 -3.46 -20.56 -4.72
CA LEU A 151 -2.79 -21.87 -4.76
C LEU A 151 -1.30 -21.79 -4.34
N PRO A 152 -0.49 -20.84 -4.87
CA PRO A 152 0.89 -20.69 -4.44
C PRO A 152 1.04 -20.44 -2.94
N ARG A 153 0.16 -19.61 -2.35
CA ARG A 153 0.19 -19.31 -0.91
C ARG A 153 -0.12 -20.55 -0.07
N ARG A 154 -1.12 -21.35 -0.47
CA ARG A 154 -1.46 -22.61 0.22
C ARG A 154 -0.30 -23.59 0.19
N GLU A 155 0.33 -23.73 -0.96
CA GLU A 155 1.48 -24.60 -1.17
C GLU A 155 2.67 -24.19 -0.29
N MET A 156 3.00 -22.89 -0.29
CA MET A 156 4.06 -22.33 0.56
C MET A 156 3.81 -22.60 2.04
N TYR A 157 2.60 -22.36 2.54
CA TYR A 157 2.29 -22.66 3.96
C TYR A 157 2.38 -24.14 4.26
N ARG A 158 1.99 -25.03 3.35
CA ARG A 158 2.13 -26.48 3.50
C ARG A 158 3.58 -26.89 3.61
N MET A 159 4.45 -26.35 2.76
CA MET A 159 5.88 -26.61 2.79
C MET A 159 6.54 -26.11 4.07
N LEU A 160 6.23 -24.90 4.50
CA LEU A 160 6.75 -24.33 5.75
C LEU A 160 6.32 -25.15 6.96
N LYS A 161 5.06 -25.54 7.04
CA LYS A 161 4.52 -26.39 8.13
C LYS A 161 5.24 -27.73 8.17
N LYS A 162 5.45 -28.38 7.03
CA LYS A 162 6.16 -29.67 6.94
C LYS A 162 7.60 -29.54 7.43
N LYS A 163 8.32 -28.49 7.01
CA LYS A 163 9.71 -28.24 7.41
C LYS A 163 9.81 -27.91 8.90
N TYR A 164 8.89 -27.11 9.43
CA TYR A 164 8.87 -26.73 10.85
C TYR A 164 8.60 -27.95 11.75
N LEU A 165 7.62 -28.80 11.40
CA LEU A 165 7.34 -30.03 12.14
C LEU A 165 8.54 -30.98 12.15
N LYS A 166 9.26 -31.11 11.02
CA LYS A 166 10.48 -31.92 10.96
C LYS A 166 11.54 -31.41 11.91
N VAL A 167 11.81 -30.11 11.94
CA VAL A 167 12.79 -29.50 12.86
C VAL A 167 12.41 -29.74 14.32
N LEU A 168 11.14 -29.61 14.69
CA LEU A 168 10.68 -29.90 16.06
C LEU A 168 10.88 -31.38 16.44
N THR A 169 10.61 -32.32 15.51
CA THR A 169 10.82 -33.75 15.75
C THR A 169 12.30 -34.06 15.94
N ASP A 170 13.16 -33.48 15.09
CA ASP A 170 14.62 -33.69 15.18
C ASP A 170 15.20 -33.14 16.52
N MET A 171 14.63 -32.03 17.05
CA MET A 171 15.02 -31.45 18.33
C MET A 171 14.55 -32.26 19.57
N GLN A 172 13.48 -33.06 19.43
CA GLN A 172 12.98 -33.91 20.52
C GLN A 172 13.71 -35.27 20.61
N THR A 173 14.55 -35.56 19.61
CA THR A 173 15.29 -36.85 19.54
C THR A 173 16.73 -36.73 20.05
N ILE A 174 17.13 -35.54 20.52
CA ILE A 174 18.42 -35.25 21.19
C ILE A 174 18.20 -35.19 22.70
#